data_0751790afbd39e41abd0ac061202437a
#
_entry.id   0751790afbd39e41abd0ac061202437a
#
_cell.length_a   1.000
_cell.length_b   1.000
_cell.length_c   1.000
_cell.angle_alpha   90.00
_cell.angle_beta   90.00
_cell.angle_gamma   90.00
#
_symmetry.space_group_name_H-M   'P 1'
#
loop_
_entity.id
_entity.type
_entity.pdbx_description
1 polymer ?
#
loop_
_entity_poly.entity_id
_entity_poly.type
_entity_poly.pdbx_seq_one_letter_code
_entity_poly.pdbx_strand_id
1 'polypeptide(L)'
;MDADTKKFYELKAEIIQAAGHPIRLAIIEFLAKGEKCVCDIVERVGAQRSNVSRHLSVMLKAGVLESRKDGLKVMYKLHTPCIVNFLACVDQALRERMQREAAVLKKLSSVSR
;
A
#
# COMPACT_ATOMS: atom_id res chain seq x y z
N MET A 1 9.80 -27.66 5.01
CA MET A 1 10.03 -26.44 5.84
C MET A 1 9.77 -26.78 7.31
N ASP A 2 10.69 -26.41 8.18
CA ASP A 2 10.45 -26.56 9.61
C ASP A 2 9.42 -25.54 10.12
N ALA A 3 8.96 -25.73 11.37
CA ALA A 3 7.90 -24.90 11.96
C ALA A 3 8.30 -23.41 12.10
N ASP A 4 9.56 -23.16 12.46
CA ASP A 4 10.05 -21.80 12.65
C ASP A 4 10.17 -21.05 11.33
N THR A 5 10.68 -21.71 10.30
CA THR A 5 10.79 -21.15 8.95
C THR A 5 9.41 -20.86 8.38
N LYS A 6 8.47 -21.78 8.56
CA LYS A 6 7.08 -21.62 8.13
C LYS A 6 6.44 -20.39 8.80
N LYS A 7 6.63 -20.26 10.10
CA LYS A 7 6.10 -19.12 10.88
C LYS A 7 6.68 -17.80 10.38
N PHE A 8 7.96 -17.78 10.07
CA PHE A 8 8.63 -16.60 9.52
C PHE A 8 8.01 -16.16 8.19
N TYR A 9 7.74 -17.11 7.30
CA TYR A 9 7.08 -16.81 6.03
C TYR A 9 5.63 -16.34 6.20
N GLU A 10 4.91 -16.91 7.16
CA GLU A 10 3.54 -16.48 7.48
C GLU A 10 3.53 -15.02 7.93
N LEU A 11 4.47 -14.63 8.80
CA LEU A 11 4.59 -13.26 9.29
C LEU A 11 4.96 -12.27 8.18
N LYS A 12 5.87 -12.67 7.28
CA LYS A 12 6.20 -11.86 6.11
C LYS A 12 4.97 -11.64 5.23
N ALA A 13 4.22 -12.70 5.00
CA ALA A 13 3.01 -12.64 4.18
C ALA A 13 1.97 -11.69 4.79
N GLU A 14 1.83 -11.64 6.11
CA GLU A 14 0.92 -10.72 6.79
C GLU A 14 1.24 -9.26 6.47
N ILE A 15 2.53 -8.91 6.46
CA ILE A 15 2.97 -7.54 6.14
C ILE A 15 2.62 -7.20 4.69
N ILE A 16 2.89 -8.10 3.77
CA ILE A 16 2.63 -7.89 2.34
C ILE A 16 1.12 -7.81 2.09
N GLN A 17 0.33 -8.68 2.73
CA GLN A 17 -1.12 -8.69 2.63
C GLN A 17 -1.73 -7.40 3.17
N ALA A 18 -1.15 -6.85 4.24
CA ALA A 18 -1.61 -5.58 4.81
C ALA A 18 -1.38 -4.41 3.86
N ALA A 19 -0.45 -4.50 2.93
CA ALA A 19 -0.25 -3.50 1.89
C ALA A 19 -1.08 -3.75 0.64
N GLY A 20 -1.55 -4.99 0.44
CA GLY A 20 -2.14 -5.46 -0.81
C GLY A 20 -3.61 -5.10 -1.03
N HIS A 21 -3.97 -3.82 -0.90
CA HIS A 21 -5.32 -3.31 -1.14
C HIS A 21 -5.21 -1.88 -1.69
N PRO A 22 -6.01 -1.49 -2.68
CA PRO A 22 -5.92 -0.15 -3.30
C PRO A 22 -5.91 1.00 -2.30
N ILE A 23 -6.81 0.99 -1.32
CA ILE A 23 -6.88 2.05 -0.30
C ILE A 23 -5.61 2.04 0.56
N ARG A 24 -5.12 0.86 0.93
CA ARG A 24 -3.90 0.74 1.76
C ARG A 24 -2.67 1.19 1.01
N LEU A 25 -2.57 0.90 -0.28
CA LEU A 25 -1.48 1.40 -1.12
C LEU A 25 -1.48 2.92 -1.20
N ALA A 26 -2.67 3.53 -1.35
CA ALA A 26 -2.82 4.98 -1.35
C ALA A 26 -2.40 5.59 -0.01
N ILE A 27 -2.75 4.95 1.10
CA ILE A 27 -2.36 5.40 2.45
C ILE A 27 -0.83 5.36 2.60
N ILE A 28 -0.19 4.26 2.19
CA ILE A 28 1.27 4.12 2.28
C ILE A 28 1.95 5.24 1.48
N GLU A 29 1.51 5.47 0.27
CA GLU A 29 2.06 6.48 -0.62
C GLU A 29 1.91 7.89 -0.03
N PHE A 30 0.76 8.17 0.58
CA PHE A 30 0.51 9.45 1.25
C PHE A 30 1.42 9.63 2.47
N LEU A 31 1.58 8.58 3.29
CA LEU A 31 2.42 8.60 4.49
C LEU A 31 3.91 8.57 4.17
N ALA A 32 4.29 8.20 2.96
CA ALA A 32 5.69 8.28 2.52
C ALA A 32 6.20 9.72 2.55
N LYS A 33 5.30 10.69 2.45
CA LYS A 33 5.62 12.12 2.49
C LYS A 33 5.74 12.67 3.91
N GLY A 34 5.40 11.89 4.92
CA GLY A 34 5.47 12.26 6.33
C GLY A 34 4.22 11.87 7.10
N GLU A 35 4.24 12.11 8.39
CA GLU A 35 3.15 11.81 9.31
C GLU A 35 1.89 12.59 8.95
N LYS A 36 0.72 11.95 9.06
CA LYS A 36 -0.57 12.54 8.73
C LYS A 36 -1.61 12.17 9.78
N CYS A 37 -2.57 13.06 10.03
CA CYS A 37 -3.71 12.74 10.88
C CYS A 37 -4.74 11.90 10.11
N VAL A 38 -5.59 11.18 10.85
CA VAL A 38 -6.65 10.38 10.25
C VAL A 38 -7.58 11.21 9.35
N CYS A 39 -7.86 12.45 9.73
CA CYS A 39 -8.72 13.33 8.93
C CYS A 39 -8.12 13.65 7.56
N ASP A 40 -6.81 13.87 7.48
CA ASP A 40 -6.12 14.10 6.21
C ASP A 40 -6.11 12.83 5.34
N ILE A 41 -5.96 11.67 5.98
CA ILE A 41 -5.97 10.38 5.27
C ILE A 41 -7.36 10.14 4.66
N VAL A 42 -8.43 10.36 5.44
CA VAL A 42 -9.81 10.21 4.96
C VAL A 42 -10.07 11.09 3.74
N GLU A 43 -9.67 12.34 3.82
CA GLU A 43 -9.82 13.30 2.72
C GLU A 43 -9.02 12.84 1.49
N ARG A 44 -7.79 12.41 1.69
CA ARG A 44 -6.90 11.99 0.59
C ARG A 44 -7.42 10.79 -0.18
N VAL A 45 -7.92 9.77 0.53
CA VAL A 45 -8.38 8.53 -0.12
C VAL A 45 -9.82 8.59 -0.60
N GLY A 46 -10.60 9.57 -0.12
CA GLY A 46 -11.97 9.78 -0.57
C GLY A 46 -12.94 8.68 -0.17
N ALA A 47 -12.67 7.96 0.92
CA ALA A 47 -13.51 6.90 1.45
C ALA A 47 -14.14 7.31 2.78
N GLN A 48 -15.16 6.56 3.22
CA GLN A 48 -15.81 6.82 4.51
C GLN A 48 -14.82 6.57 5.65
N ARG A 49 -14.92 7.39 6.70
CA ARG A 49 -14.03 7.33 7.86
C ARG A 49 -14.00 5.95 8.51
N SER A 50 -15.14 5.30 8.64
CA SER A 50 -15.23 3.96 9.24
C SER A 50 -14.47 2.92 8.41
N ASN A 51 -14.52 3.03 7.10
CA ASN A 51 -13.80 2.16 6.18
C ASN A 51 -12.28 2.40 6.26
N VAL A 52 -11.87 3.65 6.26
CA VAL A 52 -10.45 4.03 6.41
C VAL A 52 -9.90 3.54 7.75
N SER A 53 -10.65 3.73 8.83
CA SER A 53 -10.24 3.28 10.17
C SER A 53 -10.01 1.76 10.22
N ARG A 54 -10.83 1.01 9.52
CA ARG A 54 -10.68 -0.46 9.43
C ARG A 54 -9.39 -0.84 8.72
N HIS A 55 -9.09 -0.17 7.61
CA HIS A 55 -7.82 -0.37 6.89
C HIS A 55 -6.61 0.01 7.73
N LEU A 56 -6.68 1.13 8.43
CA LEU A 56 -5.61 1.58 9.33
C LEU A 56 -5.36 0.56 10.45
N SER A 57 -6.42 -0.03 11.01
CA SER A 57 -6.29 -1.06 12.05
C SER A 57 -5.54 -2.30 11.55
N VAL A 58 -5.85 -2.76 10.34
CA VAL A 58 -5.16 -3.90 9.72
C VAL A 58 -3.67 -3.59 9.55
N MET A 59 -3.35 -2.38 9.09
CA MET A 59 -1.98 -1.96 8.83
C MET A 59 -1.19 -1.76 10.13
N LEU A 60 -1.83 -1.26 11.19
CA LEU A 60 -1.23 -1.16 12.53
C LEU A 60 -0.88 -2.53 13.08
N LYS A 61 -1.82 -3.47 13.02
CA LYS A 61 -1.63 -4.85 13.50
C LYS A 61 -0.48 -5.56 12.82
N ALA A 62 -0.35 -5.35 11.52
CA ALA A 62 0.71 -5.99 10.73
C ALA A 62 2.07 -5.32 10.90
N GLY A 63 2.13 -4.16 11.56
CA GLY A 63 3.40 -3.44 11.76
C GLY A 63 3.83 -2.57 10.59
N VAL A 64 2.92 -2.30 9.66
CA VAL A 64 3.19 -1.38 8.53
C VAL A 64 3.15 0.07 8.99
N LEU A 65 2.23 0.37 9.90
CA LEU A 65 2.03 1.71 10.46
C LEU A 65 2.26 1.73 11.96
N GLU A 66 2.52 2.92 12.47
CA GLU A 66 2.41 3.23 13.89
C GLU A 66 1.57 4.49 14.05
N SER A 67 1.00 4.68 15.23
CA SER A 67 0.15 5.82 15.53
C SER A 67 0.51 6.44 16.87
N ARG A 68 0.16 7.71 17.02
CA ARG A 68 0.28 8.43 18.28
C ARG A 68 -0.83 9.45 18.40
N LYS A 69 -1.16 9.81 19.63
CA LYS A 69 -2.10 10.91 19.89
C LYS A 69 -1.35 12.23 19.94
N ASP A 70 -1.92 13.25 19.31
CA ASP A 70 -1.43 14.61 19.36
C ASP A 70 -2.63 15.51 19.65
N GLY A 71 -2.87 15.75 20.93
CA GLY A 71 -4.07 16.43 21.40
C GLY A 71 -5.32 15.62 21.04
N LEU A 72 -6.22 16.21 20.27
CA LEU A 72 -7.46 15.57 19.82
C LEU A 72 -7.27 14.76 18.52
N LYS A 73 -6.09 14.83 17.93
CA LYS A 73 -5.80 14.14 16.66
C LYS A 73 -5.07 12.83 16.91
N VAL A 74 -5.31 11.85 16.03
CA VAL A 74 -4.51 10.63 15.95
C VAL A 74 -3.65 10.75 14.71
N MET A 75 -2.35 10.66 14.90
CA MET A 75 -1.35 10.77 13.83
C MET A 75 -0.83 9.40 13.46
N TYR A 76 -0.64 9.16 12.16
CA TYR A 76 -0.14 7.91 11.62
C TYR A 76 1.13 8.15 10.82
N LYS A 77 2.07 7.23 10.93
CA LYS A 77 3.29 7.23 10.09
C LYS A 77 3.69 5.80 9.74
N LEU A 78 4.55 5.67 8.74
CA LEU A 78 5.07 4.36 8.36
C LEU A 78 6.01 3.85 9.44
N HIS A 79 5.72 2.67 9.97
CA HIS A 79 6.61 1.95 10.89
C HIS A 79 7.68 1.19 10.09
N THR A 80 7.35 0.79 8.87
CA THR A 80 8.23 0.04 7.95
C THR A 80 8.45 0.87 6.69
N PRO A 81 9.28 1.95 6.76
CA PRO A 81 9.42 2.87 5.63
C PRO A 81 10.04 2.24 4.38
N CYS A 82 10.80 1.14 4.52
CA CYS A 82 11.39 0.42 3.38
C CYS A 82 10.34 -0.17 2.43
N ILE A 83 9.07 -0.27 2.87
CA ILE A 83 7.97 -0.74 2.00
C ILE A 83 7.78 0.17 0.78
N VAL A 84 8.12 1.45 0.91
CA VAL A 84 8.04 2.41 -0.19
C VAL A 84 8.95 1.99 -1.35
N ASN A 85 10.16 1.52 -1.04
CA ASN A 85 11.10 1.03 -2.04
C ASN A 85 10.59 -0.23 -2.73
N PHE A 86 10.01 -1.15 -1.96
CA PHE A 86 9.39 -2.36 -2.50
C PHE A 86 8.27 -2.01 -3.47
N LEU A 87 7.38 -1.09 -3.10
CA LEU A 87 6.27 -0.66 -3.94
C LEU A 87 6.74 0.09 -5.18
N ALA A 88 7.86 0.81 -5.12
CA ALA A 88 8.46 1.43 -6.29
C ALA A 88 8.90 0.39 -7.32
N CYS A 89 9.42 -0.75 -6.87
CA CYS A 89 9.73 -1.89 -7.74
C CYS A 89 8.47 -2.47 -8.39
N VAL A 90 7.38 -2.58 -7.63
CA VAL A 90 6.09 -3.04 -8.15
C VAL A 90 5.56 -2.06 -9.21
N ASP A 91 5.67 -0.76 -8.96
CA ASP A 91 5.29 0.28 -9.92
C ASP A 91 6.05 0.13 -11.24
N GLN A 92 7.35 -0.10 -11.15
CA GLN A 92 8.20 -0.29 -12.34
C GLN A 92 7.75 -1.50 -13.15
N ALA A 93 7.50 -2.63 -12.48
CA ALA A 93 7.01 -3.84 -13.14
C ALA A 93 5.66 -3.61 -13.83
N LEU A 94 4.77 -2.87 -13.18
CA LEU A 94 3.46 -2.54 -13.74
C LEU A 94 3.58 -1.62 -14.95
N ARG A 95 4.45 -0.60 -14.89
CA ARG A 95 4.69 0.32 -16.01
C ARG A 95 5.21 -0.44 -17.24
N GLU A 96 6.14 -1.35 -17.05
CA GLU A 96 6.69 -2.18 -18.13
C GLU A 96 5.61 -3.07 -18.74
N ARG A 97 4.76 -3.67 -17.91
CA ARG A 97 3.64 -4.49 -18.37
C ARG A 97 2.66 -3.65 -19.20
N MET A 98 2.30 -2.47 -18.74
CA MET A 98 1.38 -1.57 -19.45
C MET A 98 1.96 -1.11 -20.77
N GLN A 99 3.26 -0.86 -20.85
CA GLN A 99 3.95 -0.50 -22.08
C GLN A 99 3.93 -1.63 -23.10
N ARG A 100 4.14 -2.88 -22.65
CA ARG A 100 4.05 -4.06 -23.51
C ARG A 100 2.65 -4.26 -24.05
N GLU A 101 1.63 -4.13 -23.21
CA GLU A 101 0.23 -4.26 -23.62
C GLU A 101 -0.15 -3.17 -24.62
N ALA A 102 0.28 -1.94 -24.40
CA ALA A 102 0.06 -0.83 -25.31
C ALA A 102 0.73 -1.07 -26.69
N ALA A 103 1.93 -1.61 -26.71
CA ALA A 103 2.65 -1.95 -27.93
C ALA A 103 1.93 -3.03 -28.74
N VAL A 104 1.42 -4.06 -28.06
CA VAL A 104 0.63 -5.13 -28.70
C VAL A 104 -0.66 -4.56 -29.29
N LEU A 105 -1.36 -3.72 -28.53
CA LEU A 105 -2.60 -3.11 -28.97
C LEU A 105 -2.39 -2.24 -30.20
N LYS A 106 -1.29 -1.49 -30.24
CA LYS A 106 -0.91 -0.67 -31.38
C LYS A 106 -0.66 -1.52 -32.64
N LYS A 107 0.02 -2.66 -32.48
CA LYS A 107 0.24 -3.62 -33.58
C LYS A 107 -1.06 -4.16 -34.13
N LEU A 108 -1.98 -4.54 -33.25
CA LEU A 108 -3.30 -5.06 -33.63
C LEU A 108 -4.13 -4.02 -34.37
N SER A 109 -4.07 -2.77 -33.94
CA SER A 109 -4.73 -1.66 -34.64
C SER A 109 -4.20 -1.47 -36.07
N SER A 110 -2.88 -1.62 -36.26
CA SER A 110 -2.26 -1.53 -37.58
C SER A 110 -2.71 -2.67 -38.50
N VAL A 111 -2.87 -3.88 -37.97
CA VAL A 111 -3.28 -5.04 -38.73
C VAL A 111 -4.74 -4.98 -39.13
N SER A 112 -5.61 -4.37 -38.30
CA SER A 112 -7.04 -4.26 -38.53
C SER A 112 -7.41 -3.26 -39.65
N ARG A 113 -6.47 -2.51 -40.12
CA ARG A 113 -6.65 -1.58 -41.22
C ARG A 113 -6.36 -2.29 -42.55
#